data_e40dc2da7fab5830538a291fa0d85d52
#
_entry.id   e40dc2da7fab5830538a291fa0d85d52
#
_cell.length_a   1.000
_cell.length_b   1.000
_cell.length_c   1.000
_cell.angle_alpha   90.00
_cell.angle_beta   90.00
_cell.angle_gamma   90.00
#
_symmetry.space_group_name_H-M   'P 1'
#
loop_
_entity.id
_entity.type
_entity.pdbx_description
1 polymer ?
#
loop_
_entity_poly.entity_id
_entity_poly.type
_entity_poly.pdbx_seq_one_letter_code
_entity_poly.pdbx_strand_id
1 'polypeptide(L)'
;TAEDVVFSTKVMLCPLTNNAQIRSNYTSVIKSVVVDKENPLKFTMYAHDVNYTNADIFSELYIQQKSYWDANGVLDNLSFEQIFATKFKETEALTEWFNGYNDGDNSYKPHLLQGLGAYQVTEWIAGQYITIEKKEKWWGEEDNSVYSIAYPDKIIFKIITDHAASYLALKSEDIDVTTRVATVKL
;
A
#
# COMPACT_ATOMS: atom_id res chain seq x y z
N THR A 1 10.82 6.56 6.99
CA THR A 1 11.25 7.97 6.99
C THR A 1 10.23 8.85 6.28
N ALA A 2 10.33 10.17 6.42
CA ALA A 2 9.49 11.12 5.69
C ALA A 2 9.75 11.09 4.17
N GLU A 3 10.93 10.65 3.75
CA GLU A 3 11.24 10.41 2.33
C GLU A 3 10.37 9.30 1.72
N ASP A 4 10.00 8.29 2.49
CA ASP A 4 9.09 7.25 2.04
C ASP A 4 7.69 7.81 1.75
N VAL A 5 7.26 8.81 2.53
CA VAL A 5 5.98 9.53 2.30
C VAL A 5 6.04 10.36 1.02
N VAL A 6 7.14 11.10 0.81
CA VAL A 6 7.36 11.88 -0.43
C VAL A 6 7.37 10.97 -1.65
N PHE A 7 8.13 9.88 -1.59
CA PHE A 7 8.19 8.88 -2.65
C PHE A 7 6.81 8.30 -2.98
N SER A 8 6.10 7.78 -1.96
CA SER A 8 4.78 7.18 -2.13
C SER A 8 3.77 8.17 -2.72
N THR A 9 3.83 9.43 -2.27
CA THR A 9 2.97 10.48 -2.80
C THR A 9 3.30 10.78 -4.27
N LYS A 10 4.58 10.88 -4.65
CA LYS A 10 4.98 11.08 -6.05
C LYS A 10 4.50 9.93 -6.94
N VAL A 11 4.67 8.68 -6.48
CA VAL A 11 4.16 7.50 -7.20
C VAL A 11 2.66 7.59 -7.40
N MET A 12 1.91 7.88 -6.33
CA MET A 12 0.44 7.94 -6.37
C MET A 12 -0.08 9.05 -7.30
N LEU A 13 0.58 10.20 -7.32
CA LEU A 13 0.13 11.38 -8.10
C LEU A 13 0.63 11.37 -9.55
N CYS A 14 1.70 10.62 -9.87
CA CYS A 14 2.32 10.66 -11.19
C CYS A 14 1.37 10.17 -12.29
N PRO A 15 1.27 10.90 -13.44
CA PRO A 15 0.47 10.47 -14.57
C PRO A 15 0.81 9.10 -15.15
N LEU A 16 2.04 8.62 -14.93
CA LEU A 16 2.50 7.30 -15.40
C LEU A 16 2.02 6.13 -14.54
N THR A 17 1.46 6.38 -13.35
CA THR A 17 0.91 5.32 -12.50
C THR A 17 -0.37 4.75 -13.10
N ASN A 18 -0.41 3.44 -13.28
CA ASN A 18 -1.55 2.72 -13.88
C ASN A 18 -2.72 2.55 -12.89
N ASN A 19 -3.19 3.65 -12.30
CA ASN A 19 -4.36 3.68 -11.42
C ASN A 19 -5.05 5.04 -11.48
N ALA A 20 -5.63 5.35 -12.63
CA ALA A 20 -6.23 6.66 -12.90
C ALA A 20 -7.35 7.04 -11.93
N GLN A 21 -8.16 6.08 -11.49
CA GLN A 21 -9.29 6.34 -10.59
C GLN A 21 -8.82 6.74 -9.19
N ILE A 22 -7.93 5.96 -8.58
CA ILE A 22 -7.36 6.29 -7.26
C ILE A 22 -6.56 7.58 -7.34
N ARG A 23 -5.71 7.72 -8.38
CA ARG A 23 -4.93 8.92 -8.61
C ARG A 23 -5.78 10.18 -8.64
N SER A 24 -6.95 10.19 -9.29
CA SER A 24 -7.81 11.37 -9.39
C SER A 24 -8.27 11.88 -8.03
N ASN A 25 -8.54 11.00 -7.07
CA ASN A 25 -8.93 11.37 -5.71
C ASN A 25 -7.79 12.10 -4.98
N TYR A 26 -6.57 11.59 -5.08
CA TYR A 26 -5.42 12.19 -4.43
C TYR A 26 -4.94 13.47 -5.12
N THR A 27 -4.94 13.52 -6.46
CA THR A 27 -4.53 14.71 -7.22
C THR A 27 -5.44 15.91 -7.01
N SER A 28 -6.71 15.70 -6.67
CA SER A 28 -7.65 16.78 -6.34
C SER A 28 -7.36 17.43 -4.99
N VAL A 29 -6.70 16.73 -4.08
CA VAL A 29 -6.46 17.18 -2.70
C VAL A 29 -5.00 17.49 -2.45
N ILE A 30 -4.08 16.55 -2.74
CA ILE A 30 -2.67 16.69 -2.37
C ILE A 30 -1.94 17.54 -3.39
N LYS A 31 -1.33 18.64 -2.89
CA LYS A 31 -0.49 19.55 -3.68
C LYS A 31 0.99 19.15 -3.62
N SER A 32 1.50 18.90 -2.42
CA SER A 32 2.91 18.53 -2.22
C SER A 32 3.14 17.97 -0.81
N VAL A 33 4.28 17.31 -0.65
CA VAL A 33 4.81 16.89 0.65
C VAL A 33 6.23 17.45 0.79
N VAL A 34 6.53 18.01 1.95
CA VAL A 34 7.84 18.56 2.25
C VAL A 34 8.39 17.94 3.52
N VAL A 35 9.60 17.38 3.43
CA VAL A 35 10.32 16.85 4.59
C VAL A 35 10.88 17.99 5.43
N ASP A 36 10.79 17.85 6.74
CA ASP A 36 11.40 18.81 7.67
C ASP A 36 12.94 18.73 7.56
N LYS A 37 13.59 19.89 7.56
CA LYS A 37 15.06 19.96 7.36
C LYS A 37 15.86 19.46 8.55
N GLU A 38 15.28 19.52 9.75
CA GLU A 38 15.96 19.17 11.00
C GLU A 38 15.58 17.79 11.50
N ASN A 39 14.40 17.26 11.06
CA ASN A 39 13.89 15.99 11.50
C ASN A 39 13.44 15.10 10.31
N PRO A 40 14.21 14.07 9.94
CA PRO A 40 13.90 13.20 8.81
C PRO A 40 12.66 12.31 9.00
N LEU A 41 12.06 12.33 10.20
CA LEU A 41 10.80 11.62 10.48
C LEU A 41 9.58 12.53 10.42
N LYS A 42 9.80 13.84 10.21
CA LYS A 42 8.73 14.83 10.15
C LYS A 42 8.54 15.35 8.73
N PHE A 43 7.29 15.50 8.34
CA PHE A 43 6.91 16.08 7.04
C PHE A 43 5.66 16.93 7.18
N THR A 44 5.42 17.77 6.18
CA THR A 44 4.20 18.55 6.05
C THR A 44 3.57 18.25 4.70
N MET A 45 2.28 17.89 4.71
CA MET A 45 1.48 17.74 3.50
C MET A 45 0.71 19.03 3.24
N TYR A 46 0.73 19.48 2.00
CA TYR A 46 0.01 20.66 1.54
C TYR A 46 -1.15 20.22 0.64
N ALA A 47 -2.33 20.77 0.89
CA ALA A 47 -3.49 20.62 0.04
C ALA A 47 -3.58 21.74 -1.00
N HIS A 48 -4.30 21.51 -2.09
CA HIS A 48 -4.63 22.57 -3.05
C HIS A 48 -5.58 23.60 -2.43
N ASP A 49 -6.61 23.11 -1.74
CA ASP A 49 -7.64 23.91 -1.10
C ASP A 49 -7.97 23.39 0.30
N VAL A 50 -8.59 24.24 1.13
CA VAL A 50 -9.05 23.82 2.47
C VAL A 50 -10.39 23.09 2.33
N ASN A 51 -10.41 21.82 2.69
CA ASN A 51 -11.61 21.00 2.71
C ASN A 51 -11.61 20.11 3.97
N TYR A 52 -12.80 19.82 4.52
CA TYR A 52 -12.95 18.95 5.69
C TYR A 52 -12.50 17.48 5.45
N THR A 53 -12.52 17.02 4.18
CA THR A 53 -12.08 15.66 3.81
C THR A 53 -10.57 15.51 3.61
N ASN A 54 -9.80 16.62 3.67
CA ASN A 54 -8.36 16.56 3.39
C ASN A 54 -7.62 15.62 4.36
N ALA A 55 -8.01 15.64 5.64
CA ALA A 55 -7.40 14.79 6.65
C ALA A 55 -7.62 13.29 6.36
N ASP A 56 -8.82 12.94 5.90
CA ASP A 56 -9.15 11.56 5.53
C ASP A 56 -8.30 11.10 4.35
N ILE A 57 -8.24 11.90 3.27
CA ILE A 57 -7.42 11.60 2.09
C ILE A 57 -5.93 11.47 2.45
N PHE A 58 -5.42 12.32 3.32
CA PHE A 58 -4.01 12.24 3.77
C PHE A 58 -3.76 10.97 4.59
N SER A 59 -4.72 10.51 5.39
CA SER A 59 -4.59 9.33 6.23
C SER A 59 -4.70 8.01 5.45
N GLU A 60 -5.28 8.03 4.25
CA GLU A 60 -5.44 6.86 3.39
C GLU A 60 -4.24 6.57 2.49
N LEU A 61 -3.18 7.39 2.54
CA LEU A 61 -2.00 7.20 1.71
C LEU A 61 -1.22 5.94 2.10
N TYR A 62 -1.07 5.02 1.16
CA TYR A 62 -0.25 3.82 1.34
C TYR A 62 1.23 4.16 1.23
N ILE A 63 1.94 4.05 2.33
CA ILE A 63 3.37 4.35 2.39
C ILE A 63 4.17 3.13 1.96
N GLN A 64 5.04 3.34 0.97
CA GLN A 64 5.92 2.33 0.40
C GLN A 64 7.37 2.67 0.73
N GLN A 65 8.21 1.66 0.86
CA GLN A 65 9.62 1.84 1.18
C GLN A 65 10.39 2.33 -0.06
N LYS A 66 10.83 3.59 -0.04
CA LYS A 66 11.60 4.22 -1.12
C LYS A 66 12.87 3.45 -1.44
N SER A 67 13.67 3.09 -0.44
CA SER A 67 14.94 2.40 -0.62
C SER A 67 14.81 1.03 -1.28
N TYR A 68 13.62 0.45 -1.25
CA TYR A 68 13.31 -0.81 -1.91
C TYR A 68 12.86 -0.60 -3.37
N TRP A 69 11.89 0.30 -3.59
CA TRP A 69 11.29 0.51 -4.90
C TRP A 69 12.11 1.43 -5.82
N ASP A 70 12.81 2.40 -5.25
CA ASP A 70 13.56 3.43 -5.98
C ASP A 70 14.97 3.61 -5.38
N ALA A 71 15.71 2.52 -5.29
CA ALA A 71 17.07 2.53 -4.75
C ALA A 71 18.02 3.44 -5.55
N ASN A 72 17.74 3.66 -6.83
CA ASN A 72 18.52 4.52 -7.72
C ASN A 72 18.06 5.99 -7.70
N GLY A 73 16.99 6.33 -6.97
CA GLY A 73 16.51 7.70 -6.82
C GLY A 73 15.95 8.31 -8.12
N VAL A 74 15.33 7.52 -8.99
CA VAL A 74 14.75 8.01 -10.26
C VAL A 74 13.70 9.08 -10.00
N LEU A 75 12.86 8.90 -8.96
CA LEU A 75 11.81 9.84 -8.59
C LEU A 75 12.32 11.03 -7.76
N ASP A 76 13.58 11.05 -7.33
CA ASP A 76 14.12 12.19 -6.59
C ASP A 76 14.12 13.45 -7.43
N ASN A 77 14.39 13.31 -8.72
CA ASN A 77 14.41 14.42 -9.70
C ASN A 77 13.02 14.83 -10.21
N LEU A 78 11.96 14.12 -9.82
CA LEU A 78 10.59 14.44 -10.19
C LEU A 78 9.98 15.38 -9.13
N SER A 79 9.71 16.62 -9.47
CA SER A 79 9.05 17.55 -8.55
C SER A 79 7.52 17.47 -8.62
N PHE A 80 6.84 17.93 -7.57
CA PHE A 80 5.37 18.02 -7.56
C PHE A 80 4.85 18.98 -8.64
N GLU A 81 5.57 20.08 -8.92
CA GLU A 81 5.22 21.02 -9.99
C GLU A 81 5.26 20.34 -11.36
N GLN A 82 6.22 19.44 -11.59
CA GLN A 82 6.30 18.68 -12.84
C GLN A 82 5.14 17.68 -12.95
N ILE A 83 4.74 17.03 -11.85
CA ILE A 83 3.60 16.12 -11.82
C ILE A 83 2.30 16.84 -12.19
N PHE A 84 2.11 18.07 -11.73
CA PHE A 84 0.90 18.87 -11.97
C PHE A 84 1.00 19.77 -13.22
N ALA A 85 2.10 19.72 -13.96
CA ALA A 85 2.24 20.52 -15.19
C ALA A 85 1.18 20.14 -16.22
N THR A 86 0.63 21.12 -16.93
CA THR A 86 -0.37 20.92 -18.01
C THR A 86 0.11 19.91 -19.06
N LYS A 87 1.42 19.88 -19.31
CA LYS A 87 2.08 18.86 -20.12
C LYS A 87 3.12 18.19 -19.24
N PHE A 88 2.81 17.01 -18.76
CA PHE A 88 3.75 16.18 -18.03
C PHE A 88 4.90 15.79 -18.99
N LYS A 89 6.15 16.04 -18.56
CA LYS A 89 7.32 15.70 -19.35
C LYS A 89 7.84 14.34 -18.93
N GLU A 90 7.56 13.35 -19.75
CA GLU A 90 8.12 12.02 -19.60
C GLU A 90 9.62 12.03 -19.93
N THR A 91 10.39 11.26 -19.18
CA THR A 91 11.77 10.93 -19.47
C THR A 91 11.89 9.43 -19.61
N GLU A 92 12.88 8.95 -20.36
CA GLU A 92 13.11 7.51 -20.56
C GLU A 92 13.24 6.78 -19.21
N ALA A 93 14.01 7.33 -18.28
CA ALA A 93 14.20 6.76 -16.95
C ALA A 93 12.89 6.65 -16.14
N LEU A 94 12.03 7.67 -16.21
CA LEU A 94 10.71 7.62 -15.55
C LEU A 94 9.82 6.58 -16.21
N THR A 95 9.77 6.55 -17.53
CA THR A 95 8.94 5.58 -18.27
C THR A 95 9.37 4.15 -17.98
N GLU A 96 10.68 3.87 -18.00
CA GLU A 96 11.22 2.55 -17.68
C GLU A 96 10.88 2.14 -16.24
N TRP A 97 11.09 3.05 -15.27
CA TRP A 97 10.77 2.79 -13.87
C TRP A 97 9.29 2.48 -13.66
N PHE A 98 8.39 3.29 -14.25
CA PHE A 98 6.95 3.07 -14.13
C PHE A 98 6.46 1.84 -14.88
N ASN A 99 7.08 1.44 -15.96
CA ASN A 99 6.77 0.16 -16.64
C ASN A 99 7.03 -1.02 -15.68
N GLY A 100 8.17 -1.01 -14.98
CA GLY A 100 8.48 -2.03 -13.99
C GLY A 100 7.52 -1.98 -12.77
N TYR A 101 7.21 -0.79 -12.27
CA TYR A 101 6.30 -0.61 -11.14
C TYR A 101 4.86 -1.03 -11.46
N ASN A 102 4.37 -0.73 -12.66
CA ASN A 102 3.00 -1.03 -13.11
C ASN A 102 2.81 -2.48 -13.60
N ASP A 103 3.84 -3.32 -13.56
CA ASP A 103 3.73 -4.72 -13.95
C ASP A 103 2.68 -5.43 -13.08
N GLY A 104 1.57 -5.86 -13.69
CA GLY A 104 0.44 -6.49 -13.01
C GLY A 104 0.81 -7.77 -12.27
N ASP A 105 1.86 -8.45 -12.71
CA ASP A 105 2.34 -9.68 -12.08
C ASP A 105 3.06 -9.42 -10.75
N ASN A 106 3.45 -8.17 -10.44
CA ASN A 106 4.11 -7.83 -9.18
C ASN A 106 3.25 -8.15 -7.96
N SER A 107 1.92 -8.03 -8.08
CA SER A 107 1.00 -8.35 -6.98
C SER A 107 1.08 -9.81 -6.52
N TYR A 108 1.54 -10.71 -7.38
CA TYR A 108 1.65 -12.14 -7.08
C TYR A 108 3.08 -12.58 -6.72
N LYS A 109 3.99 -11.63 -6.57
CA LYS A 109 5.39 -11.88 -6.21
C LYS A 109 5.62 -11.53 -4.74
N PRO A 110 5.55 -12.49 -3.79
CA PRO A 110 5.63 -12.21 -2.35
C PRO A 110 6.85 -11.38 -1.95
N HIS A 111 8.01 -11.62 -2.59
CA HIS A 111 9.25 -10.90 -2.31
C HIS A 111 9.19 -9.39 -2.63
N LEU A 112 8.23 -8.94 -3.45
CA LEU A 112 7.98 -7.53 -3.74
C LEU A 112 7.01 -6.87 -2.75
N LEU A 113 6.32 -7.65 -1.91
CA LEU A 113 5.30 -7.17 -0.99
C LEU A 113 5.92 -6.88 0.39
N GLN A 114 6.64 -5.78 0.49
CA GLN A 114 7.29 -5.35 1.73
C GLN A 114 6.35 -4.47 2.57
N GLY A 115 6.08 -4.90 3.79
CA GLY A 115 5.21 -4.19 4.73
C GLY A 115 5.84 -3.98 6.10
N LEU A 116 5.34 -3.00 6.87
CA LEU A 116 5.81 -2.68 8.22
C LEU A 116 5.17 -3.57 9.31
N GLY A 117 4.14 -4.36 9.00
CA GLY A 117 3.45 -5.23 9.95
C GLY A 117 4.28 -6.44 10.40
N ALA A 118 3.76 -7.14 11.41
CA ALA A 118 4.38 -8.34 11.98
C ALA A 118 4.45 -9.54 11.03
N TYR A 119 3.67 -9.52 9.96
CA TYR A 119 3.58 -10.60 8.98
C TYR A 119 4.15 -10.19 7.63
N GLN A 120 4.63 -11.17 6.88
CA GLN A 120 5.06 -11.05 5.49
C GLN A 120 4.30 -12.04 4.61
N VAL A 121 4.02 -11.65 3.37
CA VAL A 121 3.45 -12.57 2.38
C VAL A 121 4.53 -13.55 1.97
N THR A 122 4.24 -14.86 2.11
CA THR A 122 5.17 -15.93 1.72
C THR A 122 4.71 -16.66 0.47
N GLU A 123 3.40 -16.66 0.21
CA GLU A 123 2.83 -17.29 -0.97
C GLU A 123 1.55 -16.57 -1.41
N TRP A 124 1.36 -16.42 -2.71
CA TRP A 124 0.12 -15.92 -3.29
C TRP A 124 -0.22 -16.72 -4.54
N ILE A 125 -1.29 -17.51 -4.48
CA ILE A 125 -1.84 -18.23 -5.62
C ILE A 125 -3.11 -17.51 -6.07
N ALA A 126 -3.05 -16.91 -7.25
CA ALA A 126 -4.15 -16.12 -7.80
C ALA A 126 -5.46 -16.89 -7.83
N GLY A 127 -6.53 -16.30 -7.28
CA GLY A 127 -7.87 -16.91 -7.23
C GLY A 127 -8.02 -18.06 -6.22
N GLN A 128 -7.00 -18.44 -5.47
CA GLN A 128 -7.04 -19.55 -4.52
C GLN A 128 -6.79 -19.10 -3.08
N TYR A 129 -5.59 -18.61 -2.76
CA TYR A 129 -5.25 -18.20 -1.40
C TYR A 129 -4.02 -17.28 -1.36
N ILE A 130 -3.88 -16.60 -0.22
CA ILE A 130 -2.70 -15.85 0.16
C ILE A 130 -2.23 -16.37 1.51
N THR A 131 -0.95 -16.69 1.63
CA THR A 131 -0.32 -17.06 2.88
C THR A 131 0.53 -15.93 3.40
N ILE A 132 0.35 -15.58 4.68
CA ILE A 132 1.25 -14.70 5.40
C ILE A 132 1.85 -15.43 6.60
N GLU A 133 3.12 -15.22 6.85
CA GLU A 133 3.85 -15.81 7.98
C GLU A 133 4.44 -14.72 8.85
N LYS A 134 4.49 -15.00 10.15
CA LYS A 134 5.08 -14.10 11.13
C LYS A 134 6.56 -13.89 10.83
N LYS A 135 7.01 -12.65 10.86
CA LYS A 135 8.42 -12.31 10.73
C LYS A 135 9.19 -12.77 11.96
N GLU A 136 10.42 -13.24 11.76
CA GLU A 136 11.31 -13.57 12.87
C GLU A 136 11.61 -12.38 13.78
N LYS A 137 11.65 -11.18 13.19
CA LYS A 137 11.84 -9.90 13.88
C LYS A 137 11.07 -8.81 13.18
N TRP A 138 10.41 -7.96 13.95
CA TRP A 138 9.78 -6.76 13.44
C TRP A 138 9.84 -5.64 14.50
N TRP A 139 9.75 -4.39 14.08
CA TRP A 139 10.00 -3.22 14.93
C TRP A 139 9.04 -3.06 16.13
N GLY A 140 7.84 -3.62 16.04
CA GLY A 140 6.83 -3.53 17.10
C GLY A 140 6.87 -4.70 18.10
N GLU A 141 7.83 -5.62 18.00
CA GLU A 141 7.92 -6.79 18.88
C GLU A 141 8.15 -6.41 20.34
N GLU A 142 8.86 -5.30 20.58
CA GLU A 142 9.15 -4.79 21.93
C GLU A 142 8.02 -3.91 22.48
N ASP A 143 7.03 -3.55 21.66
CA ASP A 143 5.87 -2.80 22.10
C ASP A 143 4.88 -3.73 22.82
N ASN A 144 4.64 -3.49 24.10
CA ASN A 144 3.75 -4.29 24.94
C ASN A 144 2.26 -3.97 24.74
N SER A 145 1.88 -3.26 23.70
CA SER A 145 0.47 -2.99 23.40
C SER A 145 -0.24 -4.22 22.84
N VAL A 146 -1.54 -4.34 23.10
CA VAL A 146 -2.37 -5.43 22.55
C VAL A 146 -2.41 -5.44 21.02
N TYR A 147 -2.09 -4.31 20.38
CA TYR A 147 -2.10 -4.14 18.93
C TYR A 147 -0.80 -4.65 18.27
N SER A 148 0.26 -4.85 19.03
CA SER A 148 1.56 -5.33 18.55
C SER A 148 1.74 -6.84 18.75
N ILE A 149 0.80 -7.52 19.37
CA ILE A 149 0.90 -8.96 19.58
C ILE A 149 0.49 -9.71 18.31
N ALA A 150 1.42 -10.46 17.73
CA ALA A 150 1.18 -11.34 16.60
C ALA A 150 1.08 -12.79 17.09
N TYR A 151 -0.15 -13.27 17.39
CA TYR A 151 -0.36 -14.60 17.97
C TYR A 151 -0.14 -15.74 16.96
N PRO A 152 -0.79 -15.78 15.78
CA PRO A 152 -0.60 -16.88 14.85
C PRO A 152 0.80 -16.81 14.20
N ASP A 153 1.43 -17.95 14.01
CA ASP A 153 2.67 -18.03 13.23
C ASP A 153 2.39 -17.93 11.72
N LYS A 154 1.20 -18.38 11.30
CA LYS A 154 0.78 -18.42 9.90
C LYS A 154 -0.71 -18.11 9.77
N ILE A 155 -1.07 -17.32 8.77
CA ILE A 155 -2.47 -17.01 8.40
C ILE A 155 -2.64 -17.30 6.91
N ILE A 156 -3.70 -18.03 6.56
CA ILE A 156 -4.04 -18.35 5.17
C ILE A 156 -5.39 -17.70 4.83
N PHE A 157 -5.37 -16.76 3.89
CA PHE A 157 -6.58 -16.15 3.35
C PHE A 157 -7.08 -16.98 2.16
N LYS A 158 -8.06 -17.84 2.36
CA LYS A 158 -8.71 -18.61 1.29
C LYS A 158 -9.68 -17.72 0.52
N ILE A 159 -9.63 -17.75 -0.81
CA ILE A 159 -10.53 -17.01 -1.69
C ILE A 159 -11.73 -17.90 -2.01
N ILE A 160 -12.84 -17.70 -1.31
CA ILE A 160 -14.11 -18.40 -1.51
C ILE A 160 -15.14 -17.37 -1.98
N THR A 161 -15.50 -17.41 -3.25
CA THR A 161 -16.37 -16.40 -3.88
C THR A 161 -17.84 -16.59 -3.56
N ASP A 162 -18.27 -17.83 -3.33
CA ASP A 162 -19.66 -18.15 -2.96
C ASP A 162 -19.87 -18.08 -1.44
N HIS A 163 -20.89 -17.31 -1.02
CA HIS A 163 -21.19 -17.09 0.40
C HIS A 163 -21.69 -18.35 1.11
N ALA A 164 -22.46 -19.20 0.43
CA ALA A 164 -22.95 -20.45 1.03
C ALA A 164 -21.81 -21.45 1.22
N ALA A 165 -20.90 -21.52 0.24
CA ALA A 165 -19.68 -22.33 0.34
C ALA A 165 -18.77 -21.84 1.48
N SER A 166 -18.62 -20.50 1.64
CA SER A 166 -17.86 -19.92 2.76
C SER A 166 -18.46 -20.28 4.13
N TYR A 167 -19.80 -20.24 4.25
CA TYR A 167 -20.48 -20.64 5.48
C TYR A 167 -20.33 -22.14 5.76
N LEU A 168 -20.42 -22.99 4.74
CA LEU A 168 -20.21 -24.42 4.89
C LEU A 168 -18.76 -24.74 5.30
N ALA A 169 -17.78 -24.07 4.71
CA ALA A 169 -16.37 -24.21 5.07
C ALA A 169 -16.11 -23.81 6.54
N LEU A 170 -16.78 -22.77 7.03
CA LEU A 170 -16.72 -22.41 8.47
C LEU A 170 -17.35 -23.49 9.35
N LYS A 171 -18.49 -24.03 8.93
CA LYS A 171 -19.20 -25.07 9.68
C LYS A 171 -18.47 -26.41 9.70
N SER A 172 -17.73 -26.74 8.64
CA SER A 172 -16.88 -27.94 8.56
C SER A 172 -15.49 -27.77 9.15
N GLU A 173 -15.19 -26.58 9.72
CA GLU A 173 -13.88 -26.23 10.30
C GLU A 173 -12.74 -26.22 9.26
N ASP A 174 -13.06 -26.04 7.96
CA ASP A 174 -12.07 -25.85 6.90
C ASP A 174 -11.48 -24.44 6.90
N ILE A 175 -12.17 -23.50 7.54
CA ILE A 175 -11.70 -22.14 7.85
C ILE A 175 -12.12 -21.78 9.28
N ASP A 176 -11.29 -20.96 9.95
CA ASP A 176 -11.53 -20.54 11.32
C ASP A 176 -12.39 -19.28 11.42
N VAL A 177 -12.31 -18.40 10.42
CA VAL A 177 -12.98 -17.09 10.41
C VAL A 177 -13.49 -16.76 9.01
N THR A 178 -14.67 -16.14 8.93
CA THR A 178 -15.15 -15.48 7.71
C THR A 178 -15.61 -14.07 8.04
N THR A 179 -15.29 -13.11 7.16
CA THR A 179 -15.69 -11.70 7.30
C THR A 179 -17.04 -11.40 6.65
N ARG A 180 -17.60 -12.34 5.88
CA ARG A 180 -18.85 -12.18 5.13
C ARG A 180 -19.79 -13.35 5.41
N VAL A 181 -20.65 -13.17 6.39
CA VAL A 181 -21.77 -14.09 6.60
C VAL A 181 -22.95 -13.53 5.82
N ALA A 182 -23.40 -14.26 4.79
CA ALA A 182 -24.69 -13.94 4.16
C ALA A 182 -25.77 -14.08 5.23
N THR A 183 -26.71 -13.12 5.26
CA THR A 183 -27.91 -13.22 6.10
C THR A 183 -28.76 -14.38 5.55
N VAL A 184 -28.44 -15.60 6.00
CA VAL A 184 -29.29 -16.73 5.73
C VAL A 184 -30.49 -16.54 6.66
N LYS A 185 -31.68 -16.38 6.12
CA LYS A 185 -32.90 -16.56 6.92
C LYS A 185 -32.86 -18.00 7.42
N LEU A 186 -32.58 -18.15 8.70
CA LEU A 186 -32.75 -19.40 9.44
C LEU A 186 -34.21 -19.80 9.44
#